data_5317a5ec0ddec852d4a8c03ae99aff16
#
_entry.id   5317a5ec0ddec852d4a8c03ae99aff16
#
_cell.length_a   1.000
_cell.length_b   1.000
_cell.length_c   1.000
_cell.angle_alpha   90.00
_cell.angle_beta   90.00
_cell.angle_gamma   90.00
#
_symmetry.space_group_name_H-M   'P 1'
#
loop_
_entity.id
_entity.type
_entity.pdbx_description
1 polymer ?
#
loop_
_entity_poly.entity_id
_entity_poly.type
_entity_poly.pdbx_seq_one_letter_code
_entity_poly.pdbx_strand_id
1 'polypeptide(L)'
;MNFFDSNFCQTIVLVLTIIGTFAIYFIKEWRSLKAATTILVLQIKNIERNIEYLKAHGIIGTAISETPLHYSVPIFEDNAWDKYKHLFAAKLSSSDFATIEQFYETAQAIKTTQTLIKKKIEESLAAKSANYYNAKYGRIIAFTFFNEVDSSKLFNDXQRFEQIYNTVNIQTYMPIEFYNGLSQGXNSYVRLSGTTTLNNLRIKGHLGKE
;
A
#
# COMPACT_ATOMS: atom_id res chain seq x y z
N MET A 1 -49.05 -53.17 -8.79
CA MET A 1 -47.80 -52.72 -9.39
C MET A 1 -47.22 -51.66 -8.48
N ASN A 2 -46.23 -52.03 -7.61
CA ASN A 2 -45.66 -51.10 -6.62
C ASN A 2 -44.70 -50.21 -7.32
N PHE A 3 -45.12 -48.98 -7.52
CA PHE A 3 -44.33 -47.90 -8.19
C PHE A 3 -43.03 -47.53 -7.43
N PHE A 4 -42.85 -48.07 -6.27
CA PHE A 4 -41.68 -47.86 -5.41
C PHE A 4 -40.83 -49.12 -5.29
N ASP A 5 -40.40 -49.68 -6.41
CA ASP A 5 -39.33 -50.67 -6.33
C ASP A 5 -38.12 -49.97 -5.66
N SER A 6 -37.65 -50.49 -4.57
CA SER A 6 -36.64 -49.93 -3.66
C SER A 6 -35.40 -49.41 -4.44
N ASN A 7 -34.98 -50.13 -5.45
CA ASN A 7 -33.81 -49.78 -6.26
C ASN A 7 -34.03 -48.53 -7.13
N PHE A 8 -35.24 -48.33 -7.68
CA PHE A 8 -35.57 -47.16 -8.51
C PHE A 8 -35.56 -45.88 -7.68
N CYS A 9 -36.18 -45.88 -6.50
CA CYS A 9 -36.21 -44.76 -5.58
C CYS A 9 -34.81 -44.40 -5.11
N GLN A 10 -33.99 -45.40 -4.75
CA GLN A 10 -32.60 -45.19 -4.35
C GLN A 10 -31.79 -44.53 -5.47
N THR A 11 -31.96 -44.96 -6.71
CA THR A 11 -31.27 -44.38 -7.87
C THR A 11 -31.65 -42.90 -8.07
N ILE A 12 -32.94 -42.57 -7.96
CA ILE A 12 -33.41 -41.18 -8.10
C ILE A 12 -32.81 -40.29 -7.00
N VAL A 13 -32.85 -40.74 -5.75
CA VAL A 13 -32.29 -40.01 -4.61
C VAL A 13 -30.79 -39.76 -4.84
N LEU A 14 -30.05 -40.76 -5.30
CA LEU A 14 -28.62 -40.65 -5.54
C LEU A 14 -28.33 -39.64 -6.66
N VAL A 15 -29.08 -39.69 -7.77
CA VAL A 15 -28.92 -38.73 -8.88
C VAL A 15 -29.23 -37.31 -8.41
N LEU A 16 -30.30 -37.09 -7.65
CA LEU A 16 -30.67 -35.77 -7.12
C LEU A 16 -29.61 -35.26 -6.15
N THR A 17 -29.03 -36.12 -5.33
CA THR A 17 -27.93 -35.77 -4.40
C THR A 17 -26.69 -35.30 -5.18
N ILE A 18 -26.32 -36.03 -6.23
CA ILE A 18 -25.16 -35.65 -7.08
C ILE A 18 -25.43 -34.30 -7.73
N ILE A 19 -26.59 -34.08 -8.35
CA ILE A 19 -26.95 -32.81 -8.99
C ILE A 19 -26.92 -31.68 -7.95
N GLY A 20 -27.48 -31.88 -6.77
CA GLY A 20 -27.49 -30.90 -5.68
C GLY A 20 -26.07 -30.52 -5.25
N THR A 21 -25.21 -31.53 -5.10
CA THR A 21 -23.81 -31.31 -4.72
C THR A 21 -23.07 -30.46 -5.77
N PHE A 22 -23.23 -30.78 -7.05
CA PHE A 22 -22.66 -30.02 -8.13
C PHE A 22 -23.18 -28.57 -8.16
N ALA A 23 -24.48 -28.37 -7.98
CA ALA A 23 -25.12 -27.07 -7.96
C ALA A 23 -24.53 -26.21 -6.83
N ILE A 24 -24.42 -26.76 -5.62
CA ILE A 24 -23.82 -26.07 -4.46
C ILE A 24 -22.35 -25.69 -4.76
N TYR A 25 -21.58 -26.61 -5.33
CA TYR A 25 -20.19 -26.38 -5.70
C TYR A 25 -20.07 -25.20 -6.67
N PHE A 26 -20.87 -25.20 -7.75
CA PHE A 26 -20.84 -24.13 -8.76
C PHE A 26 -21.24 -22.76 -8.18
N ILE A 27 -22.27 -22.74 -7.31
CA ILE A 27 -22.72 -21.50 -6.65
C ILE A 27 -21.60 -20.96 -5.75
N LYS A 28 -20.94 -21.83 -5.00
CA LYS A 28 -19.83 -21.44 -4.10
C LYS A 28 -18.65 -20.89 -4.89
N GLU A 29 -18.25 -21.59 -5.96
CA GLU A 29 -17.16 -21.12 -6.85
C GLU A 29 -17.50 -19.76 -7.47
N TRP A 30 -18.70 -19.61 -8.00
CA TRP A 30 -19.18 -18.36 -8.61
C TRP A 30 -19.14 -17.20 -7.61
N ARG A 31 -19.62 -17.42 -6.36
CA ARG A 31 -19.60 -16.40 -5.30
C ARG A 31 -18.18 -16.03 -4.90
N SER A 32 -17.29 -17.00 -4.75
CA SER A 32 -15.89 -16.81 -4.42
C SER A 32 -15.19 -15.96 -5.48
N LEU A 33 -15.38 -16.30 -6.75
CA LEU A 33 -14.79 -15.58 -7.87
C LEU A 33 -15.29 -14.13 -7.94
N LYS A 34 -16.61 -13.94 -7.77
CA LYS A 34 -17.22 -12.59 -7.75
C LYS A 34 -16.67 -11.74 -6.61
N ALA A 35 -16.55 -12.32 -5.40
CA ALA A 35 -15.98 -11.62 -4.23
C ALA A 35 -14.53 -11.24 -4.46
N ALA A 36 -13.71 -12.18 -4.96
CA ALA A 36 -12.30 -11.94 -5.28
C ALA A 36 -12.16 -10.80 -6.30
N THR A 37 -12.99 -10.82 -7.36
CA THR A 37 -12.97 -9.78 -8.39
C THR A 37 -13.33 -8.41 -7.80
N THR A 38 -14.33 -8.35 -6.94
CA THR A 38 -14.73 -7.09 -6.27
C THR A 38 -13.54 -6.52 -5.49
N ILE A 39 -12.87 -7.37 -4.70
CA ILE A 39 -11.71 -6.96 -3.90
C ILE A 39 -10.58 -6.45 -4.81
N LEU A 40 -10.28 -7.18 -5.89
CA LEU A 40 -9.22 -6.80 -6.84
C LEU A 40 -9.52 -5.46 -7.51
N VAL A 41 -10.75 -5.26 -8.00
CA VAL A 41 -11.14 -4.01 -8.67
C VAL A 41 -11.04 -2.82 -7.71
N LEU A 42 -11.53 -3.00 -6.47
CA LEU A 42 -11.44 -1.93 -5.45
C LEU A 42 -9.98 -1.65 -5.09
N GLN A 43 -9.16 -2.69 -4.94
CA GLN A 43 -7.74 -2.50 -4.63
C GLN A 43 -7.00 -1.81 -5.78
N ILE A 44 -7.25 -2.20 -7.03
CA ILE A 44 -6.65 -1.55 -8.21
C ILE A 44 -6.97 -0.05 -8.19
N LYS A 45 -8.24 0.32 -8.01
CA LYS A 45 -8.66 1.75 -7.95
C LYS A 45 -7.97 2.50 -6.79
N ASN A 46 -7.82 1.85 -5.63
CA ASN A 46 -7.12 2.46 -4.49
C ASN A 46 -5.62 2.62 -4.75
N ILE A 47 -4.97 1.61 -5.33
CA ILE A 47 -3.56 1.66 -5.74
C ILE A 47 -3.36 2.84 -6.70
N GLU A 48 -4.19 2.94 -7.73
CA GLU A 48 -4.12 4.02 -8.72
C GLU A 48 -4.21 5.39 -8.07
N ARG A 49 -5.20 5.58 -7.18
CA ARG A 49 -5.38 6.86 -6.46
C ARG A 49 -4.15 7.21 -5.64
N ASN A 50 -3.57 6.22 -4.93
CA ASN A 50 -2.42 6.44 -4.06
C ASN A 50 -1.15 6.74 -4.88
N ILE A 51 -0.95 6.06 -6.02
CA ILE A 51 0.17 6.33 -6.94
C ILE A 51 0.02 7.73 -7.56
N GLU A 52 -1.19 8.11 -8.00
CA GLU A 52 -1.44 9.44 -8.57
C GLU A 52 -1.18 10.54 -7.54
N TYR A 53 -1.54 10.31 -6.26
CA TYR A 53 -1.20 11.23 -5.18
C TYR A 53 0.32 11.40 -5.05
N LEU A 54 1.08 10.29 -5.06
CA LEU A 54 2.55 10.36 -4.97
C LEU A 54 3.17 11.04 -6.20
N LYS A 55 2.62 10.82 -7.40
CA LYS A 55 3.07 11.51 -8.62
C LYS A 55 2.88 13.01 -8.51
N ALA A 56 1.75 13.44 -7.95
CA ALA A 56 1.42 14.86 -7.84
C ALA A 56 2.18 15.59 -6.73
N HIS A 57 2.50 14.91 -5.63
CA HIS A 57 2.98 15.57 -4.41
C HIS A 57 4.28 15.01 -3.85
N GLY A 58 4.68 13.80 -4.23
CA GLY A 58 5.83 13.10 -3.65
C GLY A 58 7.17 13.52 -4.22
N ILE A 59 7.17 14.13 -5.41
CA ILE A 59 8.37 14.60 -6.10
C ILE A 59 8.14 16.04 -6.55
N ILE A 60 9.11 16.92 -6.30
CA ILE A 60 9.10 18.31 -6.77
C ILE A 60 10.42 18.53 -7.53
N GLY A 61 10.32 18.70 -8.86
CA GLY A 61 11.50 18.80 -9.70
C GLY A 61 12.33 17.51 -9.63
N THR A 62 13.54 17.59 -9.11
CA THR A 62 14.47 16.45 -8.96
C THR A 62 14.63 16.02 -7.51
N ALA A 63 13.73 16.45 -6.62
CA ALA A 63 13.85 16.18 -5.19
C ALA A 63 12.60 15.50 -4.64
N ILE A 64 12.79 14.69 -3.59
CA ILE A 64 11.71 14.08 -2.84
C ILE A 64 11.05 15.15 -1.96
N SER A 65 9.72 15.20 -1.99
CA SER A 65 8.92 16.05 -1.12
C SER A 65 8.60 15.26 0.17
N GLU A 66 9.36 15.53 1.24
CA GLU A 66 9.33 14.71 2.46
C GLU A 66 7.97 14.73 3.17
N THR A 67 7.35 15.92 3.30
CA THR A 67 6.11 16.08 4.05
C THR A 67 4.95 15.26 3.44
N PRO A 68 4.63 15.40 2.14
CA PRO A 68 3.59 14.55 1.55
C PRO A 68 3.91 13.06 1.64
N LEU A 69 5.17 12.67 1.47
CA LEU A 69 5.56 11.25 1.55
C LEU A 69 5.40 10.72 2.97
N HIS A 70 5.82 11.50 3.98
CA HIS A 70 5.71 11.09 5.39
C HIS A 70 4.24 10.80 5.76
N TYR A 71 3.31 11.69 5.35
CA TYR A 71 1.90 11.55 5.68
C TYR A 71 1.08 10.72 4.67
N SER A 72 1.68 10.28 3.57
CA SER A 72 0.97 9.48 2.56
C SER A 72 0.53 8.13 3.12
N VAL A 73 -0.61 7.63 2.65
CA VAL A 73 -1.04 6.26 2.97
C VAL A 73 -0.19 5.25 2.17
N PRO A 74 0.00 4.02 2.66
CA PRO A 74 0.67 2.98 1.87
C PRO A 74 -0.05 2.75 0.54
N ILE A 75 0.70 2.40 -0.51
CA ILE A 75 0.10 2.09 -1.83
C ILE A 75 -0.98 1.01 -1.67
N PHE A 76 -0.70 -0.03 -0.89
CA PHE A 76 -1.67 -1.04 -0.44
C PHE A 76 -1.09 -1.75 0.79
N GLU A 77 -1.92 -2.40 1.56
CA GLU A 77 -1.46 -3.19 2.72
C GLU A 77 -1.05 -4.60 2.25
N ASP A 78 -2.02 -5.43 1.89
CA ASP A 78 -1.82 -6.80 1.44
C ASP A 78 -2.01 -6.88 -0.08
N ASN A 79 -1.28 -7.77 -0.74
CA ASN A 79 -1.39 -7.97 -2.18
C ASN A 79 -2.56 -8.91 -2.48
N ALA A 80 -3.70 -8.36 -2.86
CA ALA A 80 -4.88 -9.15 -3.20
C ALA A 80 -4.67 -9.99 -4.47
N TRP A 81 -3.82 -9.52 -5.42
CA TRP A 81 -3.53 -10.29 -6.63
C TRP A 81 -2.84 -11.61 -6.26
N ASP A 82 -1.81 -11.57 -5.44
CA ASP A 82 -1.11 -12.81 -5.00
C ASP A 82 -2.06 -13.78 -4.30
N LYS A 83 -3.02 -13.25 -3.56
CA LYS A 83 -4.01 -14.07 -2.85
C LYS A 83 -5.01 -14.76 -3.80
N TYR A 84 -5.45 -14.04 -4.84
CA TYR A 84 -6.58 -14.47 -5.67
C TYR A 84 -6.24 -14.84 -7.11
N LYS A 85 -5.00 -14.61 -7.60
CA LYS A 85 -4.62 -14.83 -9.00
C LYS A 85 -4.88 -16.27 -9.49
N HIS A 86 -4.80 -17.25 -8.60
CA HIS A 86 -5.06 -18.66 -8.94
C HIS A 86 -6.49 -18.87 -9.46
N LEU A 87 -7.47 -18.08 -9.02
CA LEU A 87 -8.87 -18.16 -9.48
C LEU A 87 -9.02 -17.69 -10.94
N PHE A 88 -8.06 -16.93 -11.42
CA PHE A 88 -8.11 -16.28 -12.75
C PHE A 88 -7.17 -16.93 -13.77
N ALA A 89 -6.25 -17.81 -13.33
CA ALA A 89 -5.21 -18.38 -14.20
C ALA A 89 -5.78 -19.09 -15.43
N ALA A 90 -6.93 -19.78 -15.30
CA ALA A 90 -7.59 -20.47 -16.41
C ALA A 90 -8.68 -19.62 -17.10
N LYS A 91 -8.96 -18.42 -16.61
CA LYS A 91 -10.10 -17.61 -17.06
C LYS A 91 -9.69 -16.37 -17.86
N LEU A 92 -8.53 -15.81 -17.58
CA LEU A 92 -7.97 -14.66 -18.27
C LEU A 92 -7.05 -15.12 -19.42
N SER A 93 -6.90 -14.27 -20.42
CA SER A 93 -5.85 -14.48 -21.44
C SER A 93 -4.47 -14.29 -20.77
N SER A 94 -3.45 -14.94 -21.34
CA SER A 94 -2.06 -14.79 -20.85
C SER A 94 -1.63 -13.32 -20.84
N SER A 95 -2.06 -12.54 -21.84
CA SER A 95 -1.76 -11.11 -21.92
C SER A 95 -2.41 -10.32 -20.79
N ASP A 96 -3.71 -10.54 -20.54
CA ASP A 96 -4.42 -9.85 -19.44
C ASP A 96 -3.81 -10.22 -18.08
N PHE A 97 -3.52 -11.50 -17.87
CA PHE A 97 -2.92 -12.00 -16.63
C PHE A 97 -1.56 -11.31 -16.39
N ALA A 98 -0.69 -11.30 -17.41
CA ALA A 98 0.63 -10.66 -17.33
C ALA A 98 0.54 -9.15 -17.07
N THR A 99 -0.44 -8.47 -17.71
CA THR A 99 -0.65 -7.04 -17.51
C THR A 99 -1.04 -6.72 -16.07
N ILE A 100 -1.93 -7.53 -15.46
CA ILE A 100 -2.32 -7.35 -14.06
C ILE A 100 -1.13 -7.66 -13.13
N GLU A 101 -0.40 -8.74 -13.40
CA GLU A 101 0.81 -9.12 -12.65
C GLU A 101 1.79 -7.95 -12.63
N GLN A 102 2.14 -7.42 -13.80
CA GLN A 102 3.06 -6.28 -13.96
C GLN A 102 2.59 -5.04 -13.21
N PHE A 103 1.28 -4.75 -13.24
CA PHE A 103 0.70 -3.64 -12.47
C PHE A 103 0.99 -3.80 -10.97
N TYR A 104 0.75 -4.99 -10.41
CA TYR A 104 0.97 -5.25 -9.00
C TYR A 104 2.47 -5.26 -8.64
N GLU A 105 3.34 -5.76 -9.51
CA GLU A 105 4.81 -5.70 -9.34
C GLU A 105 5.30 -4.26 -9.29
N THR A 106 4.83 -3.41 -10.21
CA THR A 106 5.18 -1.98 -10.24
C THR A 106 4.67 -1.29 -8.97
N ALA A 107 3.44 -1.55 -8.57
CA ALA A 107 2.86 -1.00 -7.34
C ALA A 107 3.66 -1.45 -6.10
N GLN A 108 4.13 -2.69 -6.07
CA GLN A 108 4.96 -3.23 -4.97
C GLN A 108 6.33 -2.53 -4.92
N ALA A 109 6.95 -2.28 -6.06
CA ALA A 109 8.23 -1.55 -6.12
C ALA A 109 8.06 -0.12 -5.57
N ILE A 110 6.99 0.57 -5.97
CA ILE A 110 6.67 1.92 -5.45
C ILE A 110 6.44 1.87 -3.94
N LYS A 111 5.64 0.91 -3.45
CA LYS A 111 5.37 0.70 -2.02
C LYS A 111 6.66 0.50 -1.22
N THR A 112 7.56 -0.34 -1.73
CA THR A 112 8.85 -0.63 -1.08
C THR A 112 9.67 0.66 -0.95
N THR A 113 9.80 1.42 -2.04
CA THR A 113 10.53 2.70 -2.04
C THR A 113 9.87 3.71 -1.10
N GLN A 114 8.53 3.86 -1.14
CA GLN A 114 7.76 4.72 -0.23
C GLN A 114 8.08 4.38 1.23
N THR A 115 8.09 3.10 1.58
CA THR A 115 8.35 2.62 2.94
C THR A 115 9.78 2.97 3.39
N LEU A 116 10.77 2.79 2.51
CA LEU A 116 12.18 3.14 2.80
C LEU A 116 12.34 4.64 3.01
N ILE A 117 11.69 5.46 2.18
CA ILE A 117 11.72 6.93 2.31
C ILE A 117 11.10 7.35 3.66
N LYS A 118 9.92 6.82 4.01
CA LYS A 118 9.25 7.12 5.28
C LYS A 118 10.15 6.78 6.47
N LYS A 119 10.74 5.59 6.46
CA LYS A 119 11.67 5.16 7.50
C LYS A 119 12.84 6.14 7.64
N LYS A 120 13.39 6.58 6.51
CA LYS A 120 14.51 7.53 6.50
C LYS A 120 14.11 8.90 7.09
N ILE A 121 12.90 9.37 6.77
CA ILE A 121 12.35 10.61 7.34
C ILE A 121 12.20 10.44 8.86
N GLU A 122 11.63 9.32 9.32
CA GLU A 122 11.44 9.04 10.75
C GLU A 122 12.77 8.99 11.51
N GLU A 123 13.78 8.33 10.95
CA GLU A 123 15.14 8.28 11.53
C GLU A 123 15.73 9.68 11.67
N SER A 124 15.57 10.52 10.64
CA SER A 124 16.05 11.90 10.65
C SER A 124 15.33 12.75 11.70
N LEU A 125 14.02 12.61 11.81
CA LEU A 125 13.22 13.31 12.82
C LEU A 125 13.62 12.89 14.23
N ALA A 126 13.86 11.58 14.46
CA ALA A 126 14.31 11.07 15.74
C ALA A 126 15.69 11.63 16.11
N ALA A 127 16.63 11.68 15.16
CA ALA A 127 17.96 12.23 15.36
C ALA A 127 17.90 13.74 15.68
N LYS A 128 17.08 14.50 14.95
CA LYS A 128 16.85 15.95 15.20
C LYS A 128 16.29 16.16 16.61
N SER A 129 15.31 15.38 17.01
CA SER A 129 14.70 15.44 18.35
C SER A 129 15.73 15.16 19.44
N ALA A 130 16.54 14.11 19.28
CA ALA A 130 17.58 13.76 20.25
C ALA A 130 18.64 14.86 20.37
N ASN A 131 19.09 15.39 19.23
CA ASN A 131 20.09 16.47 19.22
C ASN A 131 19.55 17.75 19.84
N TYR A 132 18.30 18.11 19.55
CA TYR A 132 17.64 19.25 20.16
C TYR A 132 17.55 19.08 21.70
N TYR A 133 17.12 17.90 22.13
CA TYR A 133 17.01 17.58 23.55
C TYR A 133 18.37 17.69 24.24
N ASN A 134 19.41 17.09 23.67
CA ASN A 134 20.77 17.13 24.22
C ASN A 134 21.33 18.55 24.26
N ALA A 135 21.11 19.35 23.21
CA ALA A 135 21.55 20.76 23.18
C ALA A 135 20.84 21.59 24.26
N LYS A 136 19.54 21.36 24.44
CA LYS A 136 18.74 22.10 25.45
C LYS A 136 19.10 21.70 26.88
N TYR A 137 19.07 20.42 27.18
CA TYR A 137 19.24 19.93 28.56
C TYR A 137 20.71 19.73 28.94
N GLY A 138 21.58 19.43 27.99
CA GLY A 138 23.03 19.36 28.23
C GLY A 138 23.59 20.69 28.70
N ARG A 139 23.13 21.81 28.12
CA ARG A 139 23.51 23.16 28.56
C ARG A 139 22.96 23.46 29.99
N ILE A 140 21.69 23.11 30.23
CA ILE A 140 21.08 23.32 31.55
C ILE A 140 21.89 22.58 32.64
N ILE A 141 22.25 21.32 32.39
CA ILE A 141 23.06 20.50 33.32
C ILE A 141 24.44 21.15 33.53
N ALA A 142 25.12 21.56 32.47
CA ALA A 142 26.43 22.21 32.53
C ALA A 142 26.38 23.47 33.41
N PHE A 143 25.37 24.32 33.19
CA PHE A 143 25.21 25.56 33.96
C PHE A 143 24.84 25.31 35.42
N THR A 144 24.02 24.30 35.71
CA THR A 144 23.66 23.94 37.07
C THR A 144 24.87 23.49 37.86
N PHE A 145 25.80 22.77 37.23
CA PHE A 145 27.04 22.33 37.89
C PHE A 145 28.03 23.46 38.18
N PHE A 146 28.00 24.54 37.40
CA PHE A 146 28.97 25.64 37.53
C PHE A 146 28.47 26.87 38.30
N ASN A 147 27.27 26.80 38.91
CA ASN A 147 26.69 27.80 39.81
C ASN A 147 26.62 29.25 39.27
N GLU A 148 26.64 29.46 37.96
CA GLU A 148 26.81 30.82 37.40
C GLU A 148 25.62 31.39 36.64
N VAL A 149 24.42 30.76 36.67
CA VAL A 149 23.35 31.27 35.79
C VAL A 149 22.00 31.30 36.47
N ASP A 150 21.42 32.49 36.46
CA ASP A 150 20.01 32.72 36.68
C ASP A 150 19.20 31.93 35.62
N SER A 151 18.61 30.84 36.05
CA SER A 151 17.86 29.95 35.16
C SER A 151 16.68 30.63 34.45
N SER A 152 16.20 31.74 35.02
CA SER A 152 15.11 32.53 34.38
C SER A 152 15.55 33.21 33.06
N LYS A 153 16.81 33.54 32.92
CA LYS A 153 17.34 34.15 31.70
C LYS A 153 17.50 33.15 30.56
N LEU A 154 17.72 31.88 30.88
CA LEU A 154 17.87 30.82 29.86
C LEU A 154 16.56 30.51 29.14
N PHE A 155 15.43 30.66 29.81
CA PHE A 155 14.14 30.33 29.25
C PHE A 155 13.48 31.47 28.50
N ASN A 156 13.91 32.73 28.75
CA ASN A 156 13.28 33.91 28.14
C ASN A 156 14.01 34.47 26.93
N ASP A 157 15.10 33.86 26.52
CA ASP A 157 15.88 34.35 25.38
C ASP A 157 15.55 33.55 24.08
N UNK A 158 14.90 33.97 23.38
CA UNK A 158 14.54 33.45 22.40
C UNK A 158 15.41 33.29 21.36
N GLN A 159 16.05 34.43 21.21
CA GLN A 159 17.12 34.41 20.21
C GLN A 159 18.03 33.20 20.43
N ARG A 160 18.34 32.93 21.66
CA ARG A 160 19.10 31.71 22.04
C ARG A 160 18.37 30.43 21.64
N PHE A 161 17.06 30.40 21.79
CA PHE A 161 16.25 29.25 21.39
C PHE A 161 16.32 29.02 19.88
N GLU A 162 16.23 30.11 19.11
CA GLU A 162 16.41 30.06 17.64
C GLU A 162 17.81 29.60 17.24
N GLN A 163 18.83 30.09 17.95
CA GLN A 163 20.21 29.67 17.69
C GLN A 163 20.40 28.17 17.94
N ILE A 164 19.88 27.66 19.06
CA ILE A 164 19.92 26.21 19.36
C ILE A 164 19.17 25.43 18.29
N TYR A 165 17.96 25.87 17.92
CA TYR A 165 17.15 25.23 16.89
C TYR A 165 17.89 25.17 15.55
N ASN A 166 18.52 26.27 15.15
CA ASN A 166 19.26 26.35 13.90
C ASN A 166 20.54 25.50 13.90
N THR A 167 21.24 25.43 15.06
CA THR A 167 22.45 24.58 15.16
C THR A 167 22.14 23.09 15.14
N VAL A 168 20.95 22.66 15.57
CA VAL A 168 20.57 21.25 15.53
C VAL A 168 19.68 20.92 14.31
N ASN A 169 19.55 21.86 13.38
CA ASN A 169 18.74 21.64 12.18
C ASN A 169 19.52 20.74 11.19
N ILE A 170 19.35 19.45 11.35
CA ILE A 170 19.96 18.44 10.47
C ILE A 170 19.04 18.25 9.27
N GLN A 171 19.55 18.49 8.08
CA GLN A 171 18.81 18.18 6.85
C GLN A 171 18.73 16.66 6.69
N THR A 172 17.57 16.16 6.28
CA THR A 172 17.41 14.74 6.00
C THR A 172 18.31 14.37 4.83
N TYR A 173 19.25 13.45 5.05
CA TYR A 173 20.02 12.87 3.96
C TYR A 173 19.13 11.84 3.27
N MET A 174 18.80 12.14 2.02
CA MET A 174 17.95 11.28 1.20
C MET A 174 18.82 10.73 0.05
N PRO A 175 19.19 9.45 0.09
CA PRO A 175 19.96 8.86 -1.01
C PRO A 175 19.27 9.04 -2.36
N ILE A 176 20.05 9.34 -3.39
CA ILE A 176 19.54 9.57 -4.75
C ILE A 176 18.80 8.32 -5.30
N GLU A 177 19.17 7.16 -4.82
CA GLU A 177 18.53 5.90 -5.21
C GLU A 177 17.04 5.88 -4.84
N PHE A 178 16.65 6.54 -3.76
CA PHE A 178 15.24 6.64 -3.36
C PHE A 178 14.45 7.51 -4.33
N TYR A 179 15.04 8.64 -4.75
CA TYR A 179 14.44 9.49 -5.80
C TYR A 179 14.31 8.69 -7.10
N ASN A 180 15.41 8.04 -7.53
CA ASN A 180 15.43 7.25 -8.76
C ASN A 180 14.40 6.12 -8.72
N GLY A 181 14.32 5.37 -7.62
CA GLY A 181 13.36 4.28 -7.46
C GLY A 181 11.92 4.76 -7.50
N LEU A 182 11.61 5.85 -6.80
CA LEU A 182 10.26 6.41 -6.80
C LEU A 182 9.90 6.98 -8.17
N SER A 183 10.82 7.73 -8.78
CA SER A 183 10.62 8.33 -10.10
C SER A 183 10.44 7.25 -11.18
N GLN A 184 11.28 6.21 -11.15
CA GLN A 184 11.16 5.08 -12.08
C GLN A 184 9.83 4.36 -11.90
N GLY A 185 9.44 4.08 -10.71
CA GLY A 185 8.13 3.50 -10.41
C GLY A 185 6.99 4.34 -10.96
N UNK A 186 7.06 5.51 -10.73
CA UNK A 186 6.15 6.32 -11.03
C UNK A 186 6.00 6.45 -12.39
N ASN A 187 7.11 6.43 -13.23
CA ASN A 187 7.11 6.55 -14.71
C ASN A 187 6.73 5.23 -15.41
N SER A 188 7.10 4.10 -14.86
CA SER A 188 6.76 2.78 -15.42
C SER A 188 5.33 2.35 -15.10
N TYR A 189 4.66 3.03 -14.19
CA TYR A 189 3.29 2.71 -13.79
C TYR A 189 2.33 2.98 -14.94
N VAL A 190 1.49 1.99 -15.24
CA VAL A 190 0.42 2.07 -16.25
C VAL A 190 -0.92 1.83 -15.55
N ARG A 191 -1.83 2.77 -15.72
CA ARG A 191 -3.17 2.70 -15.13
C ARG A 191 -3.98 1.58 -15.79
N LEU A 192 -4.66 0.77 -14.98
CA LEU A 192 -5.56 -0.30 -15.45
C LEU A 192 -7.01 0.17 -15.61
N SER A 193 -7.45 1.17 -14.85
CA SER A 193 -8.83 1.67 -14.93
C SER A 193 -9.12 2.18 -16.34
N GLY A 194 -10.23 1.71 -16.91
CA GLY A 194 -10.64 2.04 -18.27
C GLY A 194 -10.03 1.16 -19.34
N THR A 195 -9.14 0.22 -19.02
CA THR A 195 -8.54 -0.68 -20.01
C THR A 195 -9.41 -1.91 -20.27
N THR A 196 -9.17 -2.53 -21.44
CA THR A 196 -9.80 -3.82 -21.79
C THR A 196 -9.43 -4.90 -20.78
N THR A 197 -8.21 -4.88 -20.24
CA THR A 197 -7.73 -5.85 -19.26
C THR A 197 -8.58 -5.81 -17.98
N LEU A 198 -8.85 -4.62 -17.44
CA LEU A 198 -9.70 -4.50 -16.24
C LEU A 198 -11.14 -4.92 -16.55
N ASN A 199 -11.67 -4.57 -17.72
CA ASN A 199 -12.99 -5.01 -18.16
C ASN A 199 -13.06 -6.54 -18.31
N ASN A 200 -12.03 -7.17 -18.86
CA ASN A 200 -11.94 -8.62 -18.97
C ASN A 200 -11.93 -9.28 -17.59
N LEU A 201 -11.16 -8.74 -16.65
CA LEU A 201 -11.15 -9.21 -15.25
C LEU A 201 -12.57 -9.14 -14.64
N ARG A 202 -13.29 -8.02 -14.84
CA ARG A 202 -14.66 -7.82 -14.33
C ARG A 202 -15.63 -8.83 -14.94
N ILE A 203 -15.59 -9.01 -16.26
CA ILE A 203 -16.47 -9.93 -16.99
C ILE A 203 -16.22 -11.37 -16.53
N LYS A 204 -14.95 -11.80 -16.51
CA LYS A 204 -14.58 -13.17 -16.09
C LYS A 204 -14.89 -13.40 -14.62
N GLY A 205 -14.90 -12.35 -13.80
CA GLY A 205 -15.27 -12.38 -12.38
C GLY A 205 -16.74 -12.10 -12.09
N HIS A 206 -17.60 -12.09 -13.12
CA HIS A 206 -19.06 -11.93 -12.99
C HIS A 206 -19.50 -10.59 -12.39
N LEU A 207 -18.74 -9.48 -12.62
CA LEU A 207 -19.14 -8.14 -12.18
C LEU A 207 -19.82 -7.31 -13.29
N GLY A 208 -19.75 -7.78 -14.54
CA GLY A 208 -20.22 -7.00 -15.68
C GLY A 208 -19.24 -5.90 -16.09
N LYS A 209 -19.57 -5.23 -17.20
CA LYS A 209 -18.77 -4.10 -17.71
C LYS A 209 -18.94 -2.86 -16.84
N GLU A 210 -17.95 -1.99 -16.85
CA GLU A 210 -18.03 -0.68 -16.23
C GLU A 210 -18.82 0.28 -17.08
#